data_a7f614648975cfe45407d0e22e850330
#
_entry.id   a7f614648975cfe45407d0e22e850330
#
_cell.length_a   1.000
_cell.length_b   1.000
_cell.length_c   1.000
_cell.angle_alpha   90.00
_cell.angle_beta   90.00
_cell.angle_gamma   90.00
#
_symmetry.space_group_name_H-M   'P 1'
#
loop_
_entity.id
_entity.type
_entity.pdbx_description
1 polymer ?
#
loop_
_entity_poly.entity_id
_entity_poly.type
_entity_poly.pdbx_seq_one_letter_code
_entity_poly.pdbx_strand_id
1 'polypeptide(L)'
;MCKLLDQTSPDTAPHKPYVAFRYANPLTEDTYKQLLADGFGGGNGGRAVAFTQYPQYSCSTTGSSLNELWKWRTRLEGKRGTGEVEAKGAINWSVIDRWPAHPGLVDAFAELIEKKLLEYPAERRSNVVLLFSAHSLPMSVVNRGDPYPAEVAATVYAVMQRLGMKYKYRLVWQSQVGPQPWLGAQTSDTVKNLMKKGQTDMCLIPIAFTSDHIETLYELDKEVIGEDAQGHEGVKRVDSLNGSPTFIKALADLAKSHLHSGEACSPQMILRCPGCTSERCLAQKEFFARQSGQDKQEAAAA
;
A
#
# COMPACT_ATOMS: atom_id res chain seq x y z
N MET A 1 -7.56 4.85 13.51
CA MET A 1 -7.94 3.48 13.12
C MET A 1 -8.25 2.61 14.33
N CYS A 2 -7.31 2.25 15.23
CA CYS A 2 -7.55 1.27 16.32
C CYS A 2 -8.72 1.63 17.24
N LYS A 3 -8.87 2.90 17.66
CA LYS A 3 -10.04 3.33 18.45
C LYS A 3 -11.38 3.08 17.75
N LEU A 4 -11.43 3.26 16.42
CA LEU A 4 -12.63 2.95 15.63
C LEU A 4 -12.81 1.43 15.49
N LEU A 5 -11.73 0.70 15.34
CA LEU A 5 -11.75 -0.77 15.27
C LEU A 5 -12.25 -1.37 16.60
N ASP A 6 -11.84 -0.85 17.77
CA ASP A 6 -12.35 -1.27 19.08
C ASP A 6 -13.87 -1.11 19.19
N GLN A 7 -14.42 -0.06 18.58
CA GLN A 7 -15.88 0.19 18.57
C GLN A 7 -16.63 -0.73 17.60
N THR A 8 -16.04 -1.01 16.43
CA THR A 8 -16.70 -1.75 15.34
C THR A 8 -16.43 -3.25 15.36
N SER A 9 -15.43 -3.70 16.11
CA SER A 9 -15.05 -5.10 16.34
C SER A 9 -14.69 -5.34 17.80
N PRO A 10 -15.66 -5.21 18.73
CA PRO A 10 -15.41 -5.33 20.17
C PRO A 10 -15.01 -6.74 20.59
N ASP A 11 -15.36 -7.74 19.82
CA ASP A 11 -14.99 -9.16 20.02
C ASP A 11 -13.51 -9.45 19.80
N THR A 12 -12.82 -8.59 19.05
CA THR A 12 -11.37 -8.69 18.82
C THR A 12 -10.56 -7.63 19.58
N ALA A 13 -11.23 -6.71 20.29
CA ALA A 13 -10.61 -5.65 21.08
C ALA A 13 -9.91 -6.20 22.35
N PRO A 14 -8.90 -5.47 22.89
CA PRO A 14 -8.39 -4.17 22.45
C PRO A 14 -7.36 -4.28 21.32
N HIS A 15 -7.32 -3.27 20.43
CA HIS A 15 -6.36 -3.20 19.35
C HIS A 15 -5.27 -2.17 19.66
N LYS A 16 -4.02 -2.62 19.72
CA LYS A 16 -2.86 -1.77 19.98
C LYS A 16 -2.08 -1.52 18.68
N PRO A 17 -1.86 -0.26 18.28
CA PRO A 17 -1.08 0.05 17.10
C PRO A 17 0.42 -0.03 17.38
N TYR A 18 1.16 -0.62 16.45
CA TYR A 18 2.62 -0.60 16.40
C TYR A 18 3.04 -0.11 15.02
N VAL A 19 4.09 0.71 14.97
CA VAL A 19 4.65 1.22 13.73
C VAL A 19 6.02 0.62 13.52
N ALA A 20 6.30 0.13 12.33
CA ALA A 20 7.58 -0.46 11.97
C ALA A 20 7.99 -0.03 10.58
N PHE A 21 9.16 0.57 10.46
CA PHE A 21 9.77 0.94 9.21
C PHE A 21 11.03 0.11 8.95
N ARG A 22 11.38 -0.03 7.68
CA ARG A 22 12.63 -0.69 7.28
C ARG A 22 13.84 0.25 7.36
N TYR A 23 13.65 1.54 7.02
CA TYR A 23 14.71 2.52 6.80
C TYR A 23 14.58 3.79 7.64
N ALA A 24 13.59 3.86 8.51
CA ALA A 24 13.35 5.00 9.40
C ALA A 24 12.92 4.51 10.78
N ASN A 25 13.05 5.36 11.79
CA ASN A 25 12.55 5.05 13.14
C ASN A 25 11.03 5.21 13.23
N PRO A 26 10.35 4.31 14.01
CA PRO A 26 10.90 3.15 14.70
C PRO A 26 11.24 2.01 13.70
N LEU A 27 12.44 1.43 13.86
CA LEU A 27 12.87 0.31 13.02
C LEU A 27 12.07 -0.97 13.34
N THR A 28 11.94 -1.86 12.36
CA THR A 28 11.26 -3.15 12.52
C THR A 28 11.85 -3.96 13.68
N GLU A 29 13.17 -3.90 13.90
CA GLU A 29 13.84 -4.54 15.04
C GLU A 29 13.27 -4.05 16.37
N ASP A 30 13.22 -2.74 16.56
CA ASP A 30 12.81 -2.13 17.82
C ASP A 30 11.35 -2.41 18.10
N THR A 31 10.52 -2.30 17.08
CA THR A 31 9.08 -2.61 17.17
C THR A 31 8.86 -4.09 17.49
N TYR A 32 9.64 -4.99 16.90
CA TYR A 32 9.52 -6.42 17.19
C TYR A 32 9.90 -6.73 18.65
N LYS A 33 10.99 -6.15 19.15
CA LYS A 33 11.39 -6.26 20.56
C LYS A 33 10.31 -5.70 21.49
N GLN A 34 9.67 -4.59 21.11
CA GLN A 34 8.56 -4.02 21.87
C GLN A 34 7.35 -4.95 21.93
N LEU A 35 7.00 -5.59 20.81
CA LEU A 35 5.92 -6.60 20.78
C LEU A 35 6.20 -7.73 21.77
N LEU A 36 7.42 -8.26 21.79
CA LEU A 36 7.82 -9.32 22.73
C LEU A 36 7.77 -8.83 24.17
N ALA A 37 8.24 -7.61 24.45
CA ALA A 37 8.20 -7.01 25.79
C ALA A 37 6.76 -6.76 26.28
N ASP A 38 5.85 -6.47 25.36
CA ASP A 38 4.41 -6.30 25.65
C ASP A 38 3.66 -7.64 25.82
N GLY A 39 4.35 -8.76 25.75
CA GLY A 39 3.81 -10.09 26.01
C GLY A 39 3.23 -10.81 24.79
N PHE A 40 3.43 -10.29 23.57
CA PHE A 40 3.16 -11.05 22.36
C PHE A 40 4.25 -12.12 22.17
N GLY A 41 3.88 -13.35 22.04
CA GLY A 41 4.83 -14.48 22.07
C GLY A 41 5.15 -14.94 23.50
N GLY A 42 6.25 -15.69 23.67
CA GLY A 42 6.77 -16.08 25.00
C GLY A 42 5.86 -16.97 25.85
N GLY A 43 5.03 -17.81 25.25
CA GLY A 43 4.14 -18.76 25.96
C GLY A 43 2.66 -18.38 25.94
N ASN A 44 2.32 -17.15 25.65
CA ASN A 44 0.93 -16.66 25.63
C ASN A 44 0.32 -16.57 24.23
N GLY A 45 1.11 -16.80 23.17
CA GLY A 45 0.66 -16.86 21.79
C GLY A 45 -0.13 -15.62 21.34
N GLY A 46 0.48 -14.42 21.32
CA GLY A 46 -0.20 -13.20 20.88
C GLY A 46 -0.46 -13.20 19.37
N ARG A 47 -1.60 -12.66 18.95
CA ARG A 47 -1.94 -12.45 17.53
C ARG A 47 -1.50 -11.06 17.09
N ALA A 48 -0.80 -10.98 15.97
CA ALA A 48 -0.37 -9.73 15.37
C ALA A 48 -0.73 -9.68 13.88
N VAL A 49 -1.15 -8.51 13.41
CA VAL A 49 -1.46 -8.26 12.00
C VAL A 49 -0.39 -7.34 11.42
N ALA A 50 0.37 -7.83 10.45
CA ALA A 50 1.25 -7.01 9.65
C ALA A 50 0.42 -6.31 8.55
N PHE A 51 0.02 -5.06 8.80
CA PHE A 51 -0.83 -4.30 7.92
C PHE A 51 0.02 -3.36 7.06
N THR A 52 0.20 -3.70 5.77
CA THR A 52 0.89 -2.80 4.83
C THR A 52 0.09 -1.54 4.57
N GLN A 53 0.75 -0.40 4.59
CA GLN A 53 0.15 0.89 4.18
C GLN A 53 0.31 1.15 2.69
N TYR A 54 0.84 0.20 1.94
CA TYR A 54 0.87 0.20 0.47
C TYR A 54 -0.36 -0.57 -0.05
N PRO A 55 -1.35 0.10 -0.67
CA PRO A 55 -2.53 -0.60 -1.21
C PRO A 55 -2.17 -1.62 -2.27
N GLN A 56 -1.20 -1.28 -3.13
CA GLN A 56 -0.72 -2.11 -4.22
C GLN A 56 0.56 -2.83 -3.82
N TYR A 57 0.60 -4.14 -4.04
CA TYR A 57 1.77 -4.95 -3.74
C TYR A 57 2.90 -4.72 -4.74
N SER A 58 4.10 -4.47 -4.22
CA SER A 58 5.37 -4.62 -4.95
C SER A 58 6.39 -5.36 -4.10
N CYS A 59 7.31 -6.07 -4.75
CA CYS A 59 8.47 -6.64 -4.07
C CYS A 59 9.37 -5.54 -3.46
N SER A 60 9.31 -4.32 -4.02
CA SER A 60 10.08 -3.15 -3.55
C SER A 60 9.49 -2.49 -2.31
N THR A 61 8.19 -2.65 -2.04
CA THR A 61 7.45 -2.05 -0.93
C THR A 61 6.99 -3.11 0.08
N THR A 62 5.80 -3.65 -0.09
CA THR A 62 5.25 -4.67 0.82
C THR A 62 6.18 -5.89 0.96
N GLY A 63 6.67 -6.43 -0.15
CA GLY A 63 7.61 -7.56 -0.11
C GLY A 63 8.91 -7.24 0.63
N SER A 64 9.42 -6.03 0.46
CA SER A 64 10.60 -5.53 1.17
C SER A 64 10.36 -5.42 2.67
N SER A 65 9.22 -4.87 3.09
CA SER A 65 8.84 -4.73 4.50
C SER A 65 8.60 -6.08 5.17
N LEU A 66 7.92 -7.00 4.49
CA LEU A 66 7.67 -8.34 5.01
C LEU A 66 8.96 -9.19 5.10
N ASN A 67 9.91 -9.01 4.16
CA ASN A 67 11.24 -9.60 4.26
C ASN A 67 12.02 -9.11 5.49
N GLU A 68 11.86 -7.85 5.87
CA GLU A 68 12.49 -7.31 7.08
C GLU A 68 11.79 -7.83 8.34
N LEU A 69 10.46 -7.88 8.36
CA LEU A 69 9.69 -8.46 9.46
C LEU A 69 10.06 -9.93 9.68
N TRP A 70 10.10 -10.74 8.61
CA TRP A 70 10.47 -12.15 8.67
C TRP A 70 11.91 -12.35 9.15
N LYS A 71 12.85 -11.50 8.74
CA LYS A 71 14.23 -11.51 9.22
C LYS A 71 14.31 -11.35 10.75
N TRP A 72 13.60 -10.35 11.30
CA TRP A 72 13.62 -10.09 12.74
C TRP A 72 12.85 -11.16 13.52
N ARG A 73 11.73 -11.62 13.00
CA ARG A 73 11.05 -12.80 13.54
C ARG A 73 12.00 -14.00 13.66
N THR A 74 12.70 -14.32 12.59
CA THR A 74 13.63 -15.45 12.58
C THR A 74 14.79 -15.29 13.56
N ARG A 75 15.28 -14.05 13.72
CA ARG A 75 16.39 -13.76 14.65
C ARG A 75 15.97 -13.81 16.12
N LEU A 76 14.78 -13.38 16.44
CA LEU A 76 14.31 -13.21 17.82
C LEU A 76 13.49 -14.41 18.33
N GLU A 77 12.81 -15.14 17.45
CA GLU A 77 11.98 -16.28 17.83
C GLU A 77 12.45 -17.63 17.22
N GLY A 78 13.51 -17.62 16.41
CA GLY A 78 14.05 -18.82 15.75
C GLY A 78 13.46 -19.12 14.38
N LYS A 79 14.02 -20.13 13.70
CA LYS A 79 13.62 -20.53 12.34
C LYS A 79 12.49 -21.56 12.39
N ARG A 80 11.45 -21.34 11.58
CA ARG A 80 10.44 -22.36 11.25
C ARG A 80 10.98 -23.32 10.20
N GLY A 81 10.67 -24.61 10.33
CA GLY A 81 10.93 -25.59 9.26
C GLY A 81 12.23 -26.40 9.37
N THR A 82 12.94 -26.32 10.48
CA THR A 82 14.13 -27.16 10.75
C THR A 82 13.79 -28.50 11.44
N GLY A 83 12.51 -28.85 11.59
CA GLY A 83 12.06 -29.99 12.41
C GLY A 83 12.00 -29.67 13.89
N GLU A 84 12.48 -28.50 14.31
CA GLU A 84 12.27 -28.02 15.67
C GLU A 84 10.82 -27.51 15.79
N VAL A 85 10.11 -28.05 16.77
CA VAL A 85 8.79 -27.56 17.17
C VAL A 85 8.94 -26.07 17.46
N GLU A 86 8.12 -25.24 16.83
CA GLU A 86 8.06 -23.83 17.23
C GLU A 86 7.92 -23.74 18.73
N ALA A 87 8.78 -22.92 19.35
CA ALA A 87 8.66 -22.68 20.77
C ALA A 87 7.22 -22.26 21.05
N LYS A 88 6.52 -22.97 21.94
CA LYS A 88 5.18 -22.58 22.39
C LYS A 88 5.19 -21.11 22.72
N GLY A 89 4.39 -20.32 22.03
CA GLY A 89 4.26 -18.89 22.30
C GLY A 89 4.96 -17.94 21.36
N ALA A 90 5.39 -18.35 20.17
CA ALA A 90 5.77 -17.44 19.10
C ALA A 90 4.58 -16.56 18.69
N ILE A 91 4.86 -15.33 18.22
CA ILE A 91 3.82 -14.43 17.71
C ILE A 91 3.14 -15.08 16.51
N ASN A 92 1.82 -15.20 16.59
CA ASN A 92 1.00 -15.67 15.47
C ASN A 92 0.68 -14.50 14.53
N TRP A 93 1.31 -14.50 13.36
CA TRP A 93 1.21 -13.44 12.38
C TRP A 93 0.13 -13.73 11.35
N SER A 94 -0.67 -12.70 11.05
CA SER A 94 -1.43 -12.59 9.81
C SER A 94 -1.03 -11.31 9.06
N VAL A 95 -1.34 -11.24 7.77
CA VAL A 95 -0.82 -10.17 6.91
C VAL A 95 -1.92 -9.61 6.03
N ILE A 96 -2.13 -8.30 6.09
CA ILE A 96 -2.87 -7.57 5.07
C ILE A 96 -1.83 -7.05 4.08
N ASP A 97 -1.58 -7.82 3.01
CA ASP A 97 -0.47 -7.61 2.09
C ASP A 97 -0.81 -6.73 0.88
N ARG A 98 -2.09 -6.58 0.55
CA ARG A 98 -2.60 -5.76 -0.56
C ARG A 98 -4.08 -5.46 -0.42
N TRP A 99 -4.52 -4.32 -0.95
CA TRP A 99 -5.93 -3.89 -0.93
C TRP A 99 -6.24 -2.83 -2.01
N PRO A 100 -5.76 -3.02 -3.27
CA PRO A 100 -5.75 -1.98 -4.32
C PRO A 100 -7.14 -1.54 -4.77
N ALA A 101 -8.15 -2.41 -4.66
CA ALA A 101 -9.52 -2.13 -5.06
C ALA A 101 -10.50 -2.09 -3.88
N HIS A 102 -10.00 -1.87 -2.65
CA HIS A 102 -10.88 -1.77 -1.48
C HIS A 102 -11.88 -0.61 -1.65
N PRO A 103 -13.20 -0.83 -1.49
CA PRO A 103 -14.20 0.20 -1.77
C PRO A 103 -13.95 1.52 -1.05
N GLY A 104 -13.60 1.47 0.24
CA GLY A 104 -13.32 2.68 1.01
C GLY A 104 -12.06 3.43 0.58
N LEU A 105 -11.05 2.76 -0.03
CA LEU A 105 -9.92 3.43 -0.67
C LEU A 105 -10.39 4.18 -1.92
N VAL A 106 -11.20 3.51 -2.74
CA VAL A 106 -11.77 4.07 -3.96
C VAL A 106 -12.63 5.29 -3.66
N ASP A 107 -13.51 5.19 -2.65
CA ASP A 107 -14.36 6.29 -2.22
C ASP A 107 -13.54 7.47 -1.70
N ALA A 108 -12.52 7.22 -0.87
CA ALA A 108 -11.66 8.28 -0.35
C ALA A 108 -10.92 9.05 -1.45
N PHE A 109 -10.38 8.37 -2.45
CA PHE A 109 -9.79 9.04 -3.62
C PHE A 109 -10.84 9.81 -4.43
N ALA A 110 -12.00 9.19 -4.70
CA ALA A 110 -13.06 9.85 -5.48
C ALA A 110 -13.55 11.14 -4.80
N GLU A 111 -13.79 11.12 -3.49
CA GLU A 111 -14.18 12.31 -2.71
C GLU A 111 -13.15 13.44 -2.82
N LEU A 112 -11.86 13.12 -2.70
CA LEU A 112 -10.79 14.13 -2.80
C LEU A 112 -10.66 14.68 -4.23
N ILE A 113 -10.82 13.82 -5.24
CA ILE A 113 -10.83 14.25 -6.64
C ILE A 113 -12.03 15.16 -6.92
N GLU A 114 -13.24 14.76 -6.51
CA GLU A 114 -14.45 15.57 -6.67
C GLU A 114 -14.30 16.94 -5.98
N LYS A 115 -13.76 16.96 -4.76
CA LYS A 115 -13.45 18.20 -4.04
C LYS A 115 -12.44 19.07 -4.80
N LYS A 116 -11.35 18.50 -5.31
CA LYS A 116 -10.32 19.24 -6.06
C LYS A 116 -10.86 19.79 -7.37
N LEU A 117 -11.74 19.06 -8.06
CA LEU A 117 -12.38 19.53 -9.29
C LEU A 117 -13.26 20.76 -9.07
N LEU A 118 -13.83 20.97 -7.87
CA LEU A 118 -14.59 22.19 -7.56
C LEU A 118 -13.73 23.46 -7.56
N GLU A 119 -12.41 23.34 -7.43
CA GLU A 119 -11.48 24.49 -7.52
C GLU A 119 -11.25 24.98 -8.96
N TYR A 120 -11.73 24.25 -9.96
CA TYR A 120 -11.72 24.70 -11.36
C TYR A 120 -13.01 25.45 -11.70
N PRO A 121 -12.95 26.45 -12.58
CA PRO A 121 -14.16 27.11 -13.11
C PRO A 121 -15.14 26.08 -13.69
N ALA A 122 -16.43 26.29 -13.47
CA ALA A 122 -17.47 25.29 -13.80
C ALA A 122 -17.44 24.85 -15.27
N GLU A 123 -17.22 25.84 -16.17
CA GLU A 123 -17.13 25.64 -17.61
C GLU A 123 -15.88 24.87 -18.07
N ARG A 124 -14.84 24.82 -17.23
CA ARG A 124 -13.57 24.12 -17.53
C ARG A 124 -13.50 22.72 -16.94
N ARG A 125 -14.32 22.41 -15.94
CA ARG A 125 -14.26 21.14 -15.18
C ARG A 125 -14.34 19.89 -16.03
N SER A 126 -15.22 19.89 -17.05
CA SER A 126 -15.40 18.76 -17.96
C SER A 126 -14.18 18.47 -18.84
N ASN A 127 -13.30 19.46 -18.99
CA ASN A 127 -12.09 19.36 -19.81
C ASN A 127 -10.83 19.02 -18.98
N VAL A 128 -10.92 19.02 -17.67
CA VAL A 128 -9.78 18.63 -16.80
C VAL A 128 -9.33 17.21 -17.12
N VAL A 129 -8.03 17.03 -17.31
CA VAL A 129 -7.41 15.71 -17.47
C VAL A 129 -6.93 15.23 -16.12
N LEU A 130 -7.39 14.04 -15.69
CA LEU A 130 -6.93 13.40 -14.48
C LEU A 130 -5.65 12.61 -14.76
N LEU A 131 -4.55 12.97 -14.11
CA LEU A 131 -3.27 12.29 -14.20
C LEU A 131 -3.02 11.52 -12.90
N PHE A 132 -3.28 10.21 -12.93
CA PHE A 132 -3.00 9.33 -11.81
C PHE A 132 -1.52 9.02 -11.78
N SER A 133 -0.80 9.61 -10.81
CA SER A 133 0.64 9.45 -10.66
C SER A 133 0.98 8.43 -9.59
N ALA A 134 1.85 7.49 -9.93
CA ALA A 134 2.36 6.47 -9.03
C ALA A 134 3.88 6.36 -9.14
N HIS A 135 4.55 5.90 -8.07
CA HIS A 135 5.99 5.67 -8.13
C HIS A 135 6.32 4.66 -9.23
N SER A 136 7.27 4.98 -10.08
CA SER A 136 7.71 4.09 -11.15
C SER A 136 8.50 2.89 -10.59
N LEU A 137 8.73 1.90 -11.42
CA LEU A 137 9.60 0.76 -11.13
C LEU A 137 10.64 0.57 -12.23
N PRO A 138 11.85 0.14 -11.89
CA PRO A 138 12.82 -0.33 -12.90
C PRO A 138 12.20 -1.43 -13.76
N MET A 139 12.41 -1.37 -15.06
CA MET A 139 11.88 -2.39 -16.00
C MET A 139 12.36 -3.80 -15.66
N SER A 140 13.51 -3.95 -15.04
CA SER A 140 13.99 -5.26 -14.55
C SER A 140 13.07 -5.86 -13.47
N VAL A 141 12.39 -5.04 -12.67
CA VAL A 141 11.41 -5.47 -11.68
C VAL A 141 10.09 -5.83 -12.36
N VAL A 142 9.63 -4.98 -13.28
CA VAL A 142 8.42 -5.21 -14.08
C VAL A 142 8.53 -6.50 -14.89
N ASN A 143 9.66 -6.70 -15.58
CA ASN A 143 9.90 -7.87 -16.43
C ASN A 143 9.99 -9.19 -15.63
N ARG A 144 10.25 -9.13 -14.32
CA ARG A 144 10.15 -10.31 -13.44
C ARG A 144 8.72 -10.68 -13.10
N GLY A 145 7.74 -9.85 -13.47
CA GLY A 145 6.33 -10.08 -13.21
C GLY A 145 5.85 -9.52 -11.86
N ASP A 146 6.43 -8.40 -11.40
CA ASP A 146 5.90 -7.69 -10.23
C ASP A 146 4.46 -7.23 -10.52
N PRO A 147 3.48 -7.52 -9.65
CA PRO A 147 2.08 -7.21 -9.91
C PRO A 147 1.73 -5.74 -9.76
N TYR A 148 2.61 -4.92 -9.21
CA TYR A 148 2.35 -3.53 -8.88
C TYR A 148 1.74 -2.70 -10.02
N PRO A 149 2.22 -2.73 -11.27
CA PRO A 149 1.63 -1.95 -12.35
C PRO A 149 0.17 -2.33 -12.63
N ALA A 150 -0.14 -3.62 -12.55
CA ALA A 150 -1.50 -4.12 -12.74
C ALA A 150 -2.42 -3.72 -11.57
N GLU A 151 -1.93 -3.79 -10.35
CA GLU A 151 -2.70 -3.41 -9.16
C GLU A 151 -2.93 -1.89 -9.09
N VAL A 152 -1.95 -1.07 -9.49
CA VAL A 152 -2.16 0.38 -9.63
C VAL A 152 -3.21 0.70 -10.69
N ALA A 153 -3.14 0.04 -11.86
CA ALA A 153 -4.13 0.21 -12.91
C ALA A 153 -5.54 -0.21 -12.45
N ALA A 154 -5.65 -1.27 -11.64
CA ALA A 154 -6.93 -1.68 -11.05
C ALA A 154 -7.49 -0.63 -10.10
N THR A 155 -6.65 -0.01 -9.25
CA THR A 155 -7.06 1.11 -8.38
C THR A 155 -7.59 2.29 -9.23
N VAL A 156 -6.83 2.69 -10.25
CA VAL A 156 -7.22 3.79 -11.16
C VAL A 156 -8.56 3.49 -11.82
N TYR A 157 -8.73 2.28 -12.34
CA TYR A 157 -9.97 1.89 -13.01
C TYR A 157 -11.17 1.92 -12.05
N ALA A 158 -11.02 1.40 -10.83
CA ALA A 158 -12.07 1.42 -9.83
C ALA A 158 -12.46 2.86 -9.41
N VAL A 159 -11.48 3.76 -9.24
CA VAL A 159 -11.74 5.18 -8.95
C VAL A 159 -12.46 5.83 -10.13
N MET A 160 -12.05 5.57 -11.37
CA MET A 160 -12.72 6.11 -12.56
C MET A 160 -14.14 5.59 -12.71
N GLN A 161 -14.41 4.32 -12.38
CA GLN A 161 -15.78 3.78 -12.33
C GLN A 161 -16.63 4.53 -11.29
N ARG A 162 -16.08 4.75 -10.09
CA ARG A 162 -16.75 5.52 -9.01
C ARG A 162 -17.04 6.97 -9.42
N LEU A 163 -16.17 7.58 -10.24
CA LEU A 163 -16.38 8.91 -10.84
C LEU A 163 -17.29 8.88 -12.08
N GLY A 164 -17.85 7.73 -12.46
CA GLY A 164 -18.76 7.56 -13.59
C GLY A 164 -18.10 7.68 -14.96
N MET A 165 -16.79 7.48 -15.06
CA MET A 165 -16.00 7.59 -16.31
C MET A 165 -16.16 8.94 -17.04
N LYS A 166 -16.40 10.03 -16.31
CA LYS A 166 -16.77 11.33 -16.86
C LYS A 166 -15.59 12.16 -17.36
N TYR A 167 -14.36 11.80 -16.97
CA TYR A 167 -13.17 12.62 -17.20
C TYR A 167 -12.17 11.90 -18.08
N LYS A 168 -11.43 12.64 -18.90
CA LYS A 168 -10.23 12.13 -19.55
C LYS A 168 -9.19 11.80 -18.49
N TYR A 169 -8.54 10.66 -18.57
CA TYR A 169 -7.54 10.28 -17.60
C TYR A 169 -6.36 9.50 -18.19
N ARG A 170 -5.28 9.50 -17.46
CA ARG A 170 -4.09 8.71 -17.77
C ARG A 170 -3.37 8.28 -16.51
N LEU A 171 -2.91 7.03 -16.47
CA LEU A 171 -1.92 6.57 -15.50
C LEU A 171 -0.53 7.01 -15.97
N VAL A 172 0.22 7.62 -15.07
CA VAL A 172 1.58 8.13 -15.28
C VAL A 172 2.47 7.73 -14.11
N TRP A 173 3.78 7.82 -14.30
CA TRP A 173 4.75 7.30 -13.35
C TRP A 173 5.76 8.37 -12.97
N GLN A 174 6.19 8.40 -11.72
CA GLN A 174 7.12 9.38 -11.17
C GLN A 174 8.33 8.72 -10.50
N SER A 175 9.27 9.53 -10.02
CA SER A 175 10.40 9.09 -9.18
C SER A 175 11.40 8.18 -9.92
N GLN A 176 11.58 8.36 -11.22
CA GLN A 176 12.64 7.67 -11.97
C GLN A 176 14.01 8.16 -11.52
N VAL A 177 14.91 7.23 -11.19
CA VAL A 177 16.27 7.53 -10.75
C VAL A 177 17.32 6.81 -11.60
N GLY A 178 18.32 7.58 -12.05
CA GLY A 178 19.45 7.05 -12.80
C GLY A 178 19.12 6.63 -14.24
N PRO A 179 20.11 6.07 -14.97
CA PRO A 179 20.02 5.83 -16.41
C PRO A 179 19.31 4.52 -16.80
N GLN A 180 18.96 3.69 -15.86
CA GLN A 180 18.27 2.41 -16.12
C GLN A 180 16.88 2.66 -16.72
N PRO A 181 16.37 1.77 -17.58
CA PRO A 181 14.98 1.86 -18.04
C PRO A 181 13.98 1.67 -16.88
N TRP A 182 13.02 2.58 -16.79
CA TRP A 182 11.92 2.56 -15.84
C TRP A 182 10.58 2.50 -16.55
N LEU A 183 9.56 2.08 -15.82
CA LEU A 183 8.19 2.10 -16.30
C LEU A 183 7.74 3.54 -16.60
N GLY A 184 7.22 3.80 -17.78
CA GLY A 184 6.75 5.11 -18.27
C GLY A 184 5.29 5.04 -18.72
N ALA A 185 4.68 6.15 -19.10
CA ALA A 185 5.17 7.51 -19.30
C ALA A 185 5.43 8.26 -17.99
N GLN A 186 6.48 9.08 -17.96
CA GLN A 186 6.79 9.87 -16.77
C GLN A 186 5.79 11.02 -16.58
N THR A 187 5.49 11.36 -15.32
CA THR A 187 4.53 12.40 -14.92
C THR A 187 4.98 13.77 -15.43
N SER A 188 6.24 14.14 -15.19
CA SER A 188 6.87 15.38 -15.64
C SER A 188 6.75 15.55 -17.14
N ASP A 189 7.22 14.56 -17.92
CA ASP A 189 7.15 14.61 -19.38
C ASP A 189 5.72 14.69 -19.92
N THR A 190 4.79 14.01 -19.25
CA THR A 190 3.37 14.01 -19.63
C THR A 190 2.77 15.40 -19.43
N VAL A 191 3.02 16.06 -18.29
CA VAL A 191 2.55 17.42 -18.00
C VAL A 191 3.11 18.40 -19.04
N LYS A 192 4.43 18.42 -19.25
CA LYS A 192 5.08 19.28 -20.27
C LYS A 192 4.49 19.09 -21.67
N ASN A 193 4.27 17.83 -22.07
CA ASN A 193 3.73 17.53 -23.40
C ASN A 193 2.26 17.93 -23.55
N LEU A 194 1.45 17.80 -22.51
CA LEU A 194 0.04 18.25 -22.53
C LEU A 194 -0.03 19.77 -22.59
N MET A 195 0.79 20.49 -21.79
CA MET A 195 0.86 21.96 -21.84
C MET A 195 1.27 22.48 -23.22
N LYS A 196 2.28 21.87 -23.86
CA LYS A 196 2.68 22.22 -25.24
C LYS A 196 1.54 22.04 -26.26
N LYS A 197 0.57 21.16 -25.98
CA LYS A 197 -0.62 20.94 -26.80
C LYS A 197 -1.82 21.83 -26.43
N GLY A 198 -1.63 22.75 -25.49
CA GLY A 198 -2.69 23.67 -25.01
C GLY A 198 -3.62 23.06 -23.97
N GLN A 199 -3.34 21.83 -23.47
CA GLN A 199 -4.08 21.25 -22.36
C GLN A 199 -3.46 21.72 -21.03
N THR A 200 -4.04 22.75 -20.43
CA THR A 200 -3.52 23.41 -19.24
C THR A 200 -4.29 23.05 -17.96
N ASP A 201 -5.49 22.45 -18.08
CA ASP A 201 -6.26 21.98 -16.93
C ASP A 201 -5.97 20.51 -16.65
N MET A 202 -5.12 20.27 -15.65
CA MET A 202 -4.69 18.94 -15.25
C MET A 202 -4.78 18.77 -13.73
N CYS A 203 -5.31 17.64 -13.29
CA CYS A 203 -5.38 17.28 -11.89
C CYS A 203 -4.48 16.08 -11.64
N LEU A 204 -3.42 16.24 -10.83
CA LEU A 204 -2.49 15.19 -10.44
C LEU A 204 -3.05 14.44 -9.24
N ILE A 205 -3.17 13.14 -9.33
CA ILE A 205 -3.67 12.26 -8.26
C ILE A 205 -2.56 11.31 -7.80
N PRO A 206 -2.03 11.43 -6.58
CA PRO A 206 -0.98 10.54 -6.06
C PRO A 206 -1.58 9.18 -5.67
N ILE A 207 -1.97 8.37 -6.66
CA ILE A 207 -2.86 7.20 -6.50
C ILE A 207 -2.26 6.03 -5.71
N ALA A 208 -0.95 5.93 -5.61
CA ALA A 208 -0.25 4.88 -4.89
C ALA A 208 0.29 5.33 -3.53
N PHE A 209 -0.08 6.53 -3.09
CA PHE A 209 0.40 7.15 -1.87
C PHE A 209 -0.74 7.40 -0.90
N THR A 210 -0.61 6.93 0.34
CA THR A 210 -1.65 7.06 1.36
C THR A 210 -1.47 8.28 2.27
N SER A 211 -0.30 8.93 2.22
CA SER A 211 0.01 10.12 3.00
C SER A 211 0.97 11.03 2.25
N ASP A 212 1.03 12.31 2.67
CA ASP A 212 2.02 13.25 2.15
C ASP A 212 3.43 12.89 2.62
N HIS A 213 4.38 13.00 1.69
CA HIS A 213 5.82 12.83 1.91
C HIS A 213 6.60 13.53 0.77
N ILE A 214 7.90 13.31 0.69
CA ILE A 214 8.76 13.99 -0.28
C ILE A 214 8.31 13.79 -1.74
N GLU A 215 7.78 12.60 -2.07
CA GLU A 215 7.34 12.26 -3.43
C GLU A 215 6.01 12.95 -3.82
N THR A 216 5.26 13.51 -2.87
CA THR A 216 4.07 14.32 -3.12
C THR A 216 4.35 15.81 -2.95
N LEU A 217 4.95 16.20 -1.82
CA LEU A 217 5.15 17.62 -1.46
C LEU A 217 6.33 18.28 -2.22
N TYR A 218 7.33 17.50 -2.59
CA TYR A 218 8.45 18.01 -3.35
C TYR A 218 8.32 17.66 -4.83
N GLU A 219 8.26 16.38 -5.16
CA GLU A 219 8.27 15.94 -6.56
C GLU A 219 7.03 16.43 -7.35
N LEU A 220 5.81 16.28 -6.79
CA LEU A 220 4.62 16.75 -7.50
C LEU A 220 4.39 18.25 -7.32
N ASP A 221 4.49 18.81 -6.10
CA ASP A 221 4.15 20.20 -5.88
C ASP A 221 5.26 21.17 -6.33
N LYS A 222 6.55 20.85 -6.09
CA LYS A 222 7.66 21.75 -6.42
C LYS A 222 8.18 21.51 -7.83
N GLU A 223 8.56 20.27 -8.16
CA GLU A 223 9.13 19.99 -9.48
C GLU A 223 8.05 19.98 -10.56
N VAL A 224 7.01 19.15 -10.47
CA VAL A 224 6.03 19.02 -11.57
C VAL A 224 5.14 20.26 -11.68
N ILE A 225 4.51 20.72 -10.60
CA ILE A 225 3.61 21.88 -10.66
C ILE A 225 4.43 23.18 -10.71
N GLY A 226 5.41 23.33 -9.81
CA GLY A 226 6.18 24.56 -9.68
C GLY A 226 7.12 24.83 -10.86
N GLU A 227 7.90 23.83 -11.28
CA GLU A 227 8.92 23.97 -12.32
C GLU A 227 8.40 23.57 -13.69
N ASP A 228 7.91 22.34 -13.87
CA ASP A 228 7.52 21.81 -15.17
C ASP A 228 6.27 22.50 -15.75
N ALA A 229 5.28 22.76 -14.90
CA ALA A 229 4.09 23.51 -15.26
C ALA A 229 4.20 25.01 -14.99
N GLN A 230 5.37 25.49 -14.54
CA GLN A 230 5.65 26.91 -14.25
C GLN A 230 4.62 27.55 -13.29
N GLY A 231 4.12 26.80 -12.33
CA GLY A 231 3.09 27.25 -11.40
C GLY A 231 1.75 27.57 -12.04
N HIS A 232 1.46 27.02 -13.22
CA HIS A 232 0.20 27.29 -13.93
C HIS A 232 -1.02 26.92 -13.08
N GLU A 233 -1.94 27.87 -12.88
CA GLU A 233 -3.12 27.73 -11.99
C GLU A 233 -4.04 26.54 -12.33
N GLY A 234 -4.06 26.11 -13.58
CA GLY A 234 -4.84 24.97 -14.06
C GLY A 234 -4.22 23.60 -13.73
N VAL A 235 -2.97 23.55 -13.25
CA VAL A 235 -2.31 22.30 -12.84
C VAL A 235 -2.36 22.21 -11.33
N LYS A 236 -3.14 21.27 -10.81
CA LYS A 236 -3.40 21.11 -9.37
C LYS A 236 -3.14 19.68 -8.92
N ARG A 237 -2.77 19.48 -7.66
CA ARG A 237 -2.67 18.17 -7.03
C ARG A 237 -3.85 17.93 -6.10
N VAL A 238 -4.40 16.72 -6.16
CA VAL A 238 -5.34 16.21 -5.15
C VAL A 238 -4.57 15.97 -3.85
N ASP A 239 -5.14 16.37 -2.73
CA ASP A 239 -4.56 16.13 -1.42
C ASP A 239 -4.36 14.62 -1.20
N SER A 240 -3.31 14.24 -0.48
CA SER A 240 -3.13 12.84 -0.08
C SER A 240 -4.20 12.43 0.94
N LEU A 241 -4.44 11.12 1.06
CA LEU A 241 -5.49 10.58 1.93
C LEU A 241 -5.30 10.96 3.40
N ASN A 242 -4.05 10.95 3.90
CA ASN A 242 -3.67 11.38 5.25
C ASN A 242 -4.65 10.88 6.34
N GLY A 243 -5.25 11.82 7.08
CA GLY A 243 -6.24 11.57 8.14
C GLY A 243 -7.70 11.66 7.67
N SER A 244 -7.99 11.53 6.37
CA SER A 244 -9.37 11.54 5.86
C SER A 244 -10.25 10.57 6.65
N PRO A 245 -11.41 10.99 7.15
CA PRO A 245 -12.32 10.11 7.89
C PRO A 245 -12.75 8.88 7.08
N THR A 246 -13.03 9.06 5.79
CA THR A 246 -13.38 7.97 4.86
C THR A 246 -12.23 6.97 4.74
N PHE A 247 -11.00 7.46 4.62
CA PHE A 247 -9.82 6.61 4.56
C PHE A 247 -9.55 5.87 5.89
N ILE A 248 -9.63 6.55 7.03
CA ILE A 248 -9.44 5.92 8.35
C ILE A 248 -10.50 4.84 8.59
N LYS A 249 -11.76 5.10 8.17
CA LYS A 249 -12.82 4.10 8.21
C LYS A 249 -12.49 2.89 7.33
N ALA A 250 -12.02 3.13 6.11
CA ALA A 250 -11.60 2.06 5.19
C ALA A 250 -10.51 1.15 5.79
N LEU A 251 -9.51 1.73 6.47
CA LEU A 251 -8.47 0.98 7.16
C LEU A 251 -9.02 0.14 8.32
N ALA A 252 -9.99 0.67 9.07
CA ALA A 252 -10.64 -0.07 10.15
C ALA A 252 -11.51 -1.21 9.61
N ASP A 253 -12.29 -0.97 8.56
CA ASP A 253 -13.14 -1.98 7.91
C ASP A 253 -12.30 -3.11 7.31
N LEU A 254 -11.17 -2.78 6.70
CA LEU A 254 -10.21 -3.76 6.15
C LEU A 254 -9.61 -4.62 7.25
N ALA A 255 -9.16 -4.00 8.35
CA ALA A 255 -8.61 -4.72 9.49
C ALA A 255 -9.68 -5.63 10.13
N LYS A 256 -10.90 -5.12 10.33
CA LYS A 256 -12.04 -5.89 10.85
C LYS A 256 -12.33 -7.10 9.98
N SER A 257 -12.46 -6.91 8.66
CA SER A 257 -12.73 -7.99 7.72
C SER A 257 -11.65 -9.06 7.76
N HIS A 258 -10.38 -8.65 7.83
CA HIS A 258 -9.25 -9.56 7.94
C HIS A 258 -9.27 -10.36 9.26
N LEU A 259 -9.53 -9.71 10.40
CA LEU A 259 -9.60 -10.38 11.71
C LEU A 259 -10.71 -11.42 11.80
N HIS A 260 -11.84 -11.19 11.11
CA HIS A 260 -12.99 -12.12 11.08
C HIS A 260 -12.90 -13.18 9.98
N SER A 261 -12.05 -12.98 8.95
CA SER A 261 -11.94 -13.94 7.85
C SER A 261 -11.29 -15.27 8.24
N GLY A 262 -10.47 -15.26 9.30
CA GLY A 262 -9.62 -16.41 9.66
C GLY A 262 -8.51 -16.69 8.65
N GLU A 263 -8.29 -15.80 7.67
CA GLU A 263 -7.24 -15.96 6.67
C GLU A 263 -5.92 -15.34 7.16
N ALA A 264 -4.81 -16.01 6.89
CA ALA A 264 -3.49 -15.49 7.28
C ALA A 264 -3.01 -14.37 6.37
N CYS A 265 -3.41 -14.37 5.11
CA CYS A 265 -3.01 -13.38 4.11
C CYS A 265 -3.91 -13.49 2.87
N SER A 266 -3.70 -12.61 1.87
CA SER A 266 -4.42 -12.74 0.60
C SER A 266 -4.06 -14.04 -0.13
N PRO A 267 -4.96 -14.60 -0.97
CA PRO A 267 -4.65 -15.77 -1.80
C PRO A 267 -3.46 -15.56 -2.75
N GLN A 268 -3.12 -14.33 -3.05
CA GLN A 268 -2.01 -13.97 -3.94
C GLN A 268 -0.66 -13.93 -3.23
N MET A 269 -0.63 -13.96 -1.89
CA MET A 269 0.61 -13.82 -1.11
C MET A 269 1.67 -14.86 -1.49
N ILE A 270 1.26 -16.11 -1.68
CA ILE A 270 2.16 -17.23 -2.03
C ILE A 270 2.64 -17.21 -3.48
N LEU A 271 1.98 -16.42 -4.34
CA LEU A 271 2.35 -16.38 -5.76
C LEU A 271 3.70 -15.71 -5.92
N ARG A 272 4.64 -16.42 -6.50
CA ARG A 272 5.96 -15.91 -6.86
C ARG A 272 5.85 -15.16 -8.19
N CYS A 273 6.55 -14.00 -8.29
CA CYS A 273 6.71 -13.35 -9.60
C CYS A 273 7.38 -14.34 -10.56
N PRO A 274 6.85 -14.59 -11.78
CA PRO A 274 7.32 -15.67 -12.66
C PRO A 274 8.82 -15.65 -12.95
N GLY A 275 9.41 -14.47 -13.08
CA GLY A 275 10.86 -14.29 -13.31
C GLY A 275 11.68 -14.09 -12.04
N CYS A 276 11.12 -14.25 -10.83
CA CYS A 276 11.82 -14.02 -9.58
C CYS A 276 12.64 -15.25 -9.15
N THR A 277 13.89 -15.04 -8.77
CA THR A 277 14.81 -16.09 -8.28
C THR A 277 15.13 -15.94 -6.78
N SER A 278 14.50 -15.01 -6.06
CA SER A 278 14.81 -14.74 -4.66
C SER A 278 14.21 -15.79 -3.72
N GLU A 279 15.05 -16.70 -3.24
CA GLU A 279 14.68 -17.72 -2.25
C GLU A 279 14.23 -17.11 -0.92
N ARG A 280 14.83 -15.98 -0.52
CA ARG A 280 14.41 -15.24 0.68
C ARG A 280 12.97 -14.74 0.57
N CYS A 281 12.57 -14.23 -0.59
CA CYS A 281 11.20 -13.77 -0.81
C CYS A 281 10.22 -14.95 -0.79
N LEU A 282 10.59 -16.09 -1.36
CA LEU A 282 9.77 -17.30 -1.32
C LEU A 282 9.58 -17.80 0.10
N ALA A 283 10.66 -17.97 0.86
CA ALA A 283 10.61 -18.43 2.24
C ALA A 283 9.74 -17.52 3.14
N GLN A 284 9.83 -16.21 2.96
CA GLN A 284 8.99 -15.25 3.67
C GLN A 284 7.50 -15.42 3.32
N LYS A 285 7.16 -15.55 2.04
CA LYS A 285 5.78 -15.75 1.58
C LYS A 285 5.20 -17.05 2.10
N GLU A 286 5.95 -18.13 2.03
CA GLU A 286 5.54 -19.44 2.60
C GLU A 286 5.32 -19.37 4.10
N PHE A 287 6.20 -18.67 4.82
CA PHE A 287 6.06 -18.49 6.26
C PHE A 287 4.72 -17.84 6.62
N PHE A 288 4.41 -16.67 6.04
CA PHE A 288 3.17 -15.94 6.37
C PHE A 288 1.91 -16.66 5.85
N ALA A 289 1.99 -17.35 4.72
CA ALA A 289 0.85 -18.08 4.17
C ALA A 289 0.48 -19.35 4.97
N ARG A 290 1.43 -19.97 5.66
CA ARG A 290 1.19 -21.20 6.45
C ARG A 290 0.50 -20.95 7.80
N GLN A 291 0.45 -19.69 8.27
CA GLN A 291 -0.17 -19.36 9.56
C GLN A 291 -1.66 -19.74 9.61
N SER A 292 -2.38 -19.69 8.49
CA SER A 292 -3.81 -20.06 8.41
C SER A 292 -4.10 -21.56 8.49
N GLY A 293 -3.11 -22.40 8.20
CA GLY A 293 -3.29 -23.85 8.19
C GLY A 293 -3.30 -24.53 9.58
N GLN A 294 -2.65 -23.92 10.56
CA GLN A 294 -2.53 -24.50 11.89
C GLN A 294 -3.78 -24.29 12.76
N ASP A 295 -4.37 -23.09 12.71
CA ASP A 295 -5.61 -22.81 13.46
C ASP A 295 -6.77 -23.72 13.00
N LYS A 296 -6.80 -24.10 11.69
CA LYS A 296 -7.82 -25.03 11.15
C LYS A 296 -7.57 -26.47 11.54
N GLN A 297 -6.33 -26.89 11.73
CA GLN A 297 -6.01 -28.26 12.21
C GLN A 297 -6.22 -28.41 13.70
N GLU A 298 -5.92 -27.40 14.51
CA GLU A 298 -6.18 -27.43 15.96
C GLU A 298 -7.68 -27.33 16.27
N ALA A 299 -8.46 -26.52 15.51
CA ALA A 299 -9.92 -26.46 15.63
C ALA A 299 -10.64 -27.73 15.12
N ALA A 300 -10.02 -28.51 14.24
CA ALA A 300 -10.56 -29.79 13.77
C ALA A 300 -10.14 -30.97 14.66
N ALA A 301 -9.16 -30.77 15.54
CA ALA A 301 -8.65 -31.77 16.50
C ALA A 301 -9.19 -31.58 17.93
N ALA A 302 -9.92 -30.50 18.18
CA ALA A 302 -10.62 -30.18 19.45
C ALA A 302 -12.12 -30.47 19.32
#